data_275f8761cfabb6c2f4b12f404d189887
#
_entry.id   275f8761cfabb6c2f4b12f404d189887
#
_cell.length_a   1.000
_cell.length_b   1.000
_cell.length_c   1.000
_cell.angle_alpha   90.00
_cell.angle_beta   90.00
_cell.angle_gamma   90.00
#
_symmetry.space_group_name_H-M   'P 1'
#
loop_
_entity.id
_entity.type
_entity.pdbx_description
1 polymer ?
#
loop_
_entity_poly.entity_id
_entity_poly.type
_entity_poly.pdbx_seq_one_letter_code
_entity_poly.pdbx_strand_id
1 'polypeptide(L)'
;SIPIDDVDIQLIRSVTLTDVYAYMSYLSRDRAAHPNSPDTSYGLSASSRARKVATIRSFYKYLTNKAKLLTENPMQDLDSPRLKKSLPRYLDLEESVELLESVDGANSVRDYCILTLFLNCGLRISELVGLNVTDVRGDQLRVLGKGNKERVLFLNEACQQALQDWLTERNMLALIDKEALFITHQN
;
A
#
# COMPACT_ATOMS: atom_id res chain seq x y z
N SER A 1 10.40 17.49 -21.49
CA SER A 1 10.84 17.04 -20.16
C SER A 1 12.34 17.14 -20.08
N ILE A 2 12.86 17.61 -18.96
CA ILE A 2 14.28 17.65 -18.67
C ILE A 2 14.66 16.28 -18.10
N PRO A 3 15.70 15.59 -18.61
CA PRO A 3 16.22 14.37 -18.02
C PRO A 3 16.62 14.58 -16.55
N ILE A 4 16.49 13.59 -15.69
CA ILE A 4 16.80 13.73 -14.27
C ILE A 4 18.29 14.05 -14.04
N ASP A 5 19.15 13.54 -14.90
CA ASP A 5 20.60 13.73 -14.83
C ASP A 5 21.03 15.17 -15.17
N ASP A 6 20.16 15.94 -15.84
CA ASP A 6 20.36 17.34 -16.19
C ASP A 6 19.79 18.31 -15.15
N VAL A 7 19.16 17.78 -14.07
CA VAL A 7 18.57 18.60 -13.01
C VAL A 7 19.65 19.00 -12.01
N ASP A 8 20.03 20.24 -12.05
CA ASP A 8 20.99 20.82 -11.10
C ASP A 8 20.31 21.71 -10.04
N ILE A 9 21.09 22.22 -9.11
CA ILE A 9 20.60 23.08 -8.04
C ILE A 9 20.12 24.45 -8.57
N GLN A 10 20.64 24.90 -9.71
CA GLN A 10 20.26 26.18 -10.32
C GLN A 10 18.82 26.06 -10.88
N LEU A 11 18.53 24.98 -11.57
CA LEU A 11 17.19 24.67 -12.06
C LEU A 11 16.19 24.56 -10.90
N ILE A 12 16.57 23.86 -9.81
CA ILE A 12 15.71 23.71 -8.63
C ILE A 12 15.41 25.09 -7.99
N ARG A 13 16.39 25.98 -7.94
CA ARG A 13 16.24 27.36 -7.44
C ARG A 13 15.34 28.23 -8.31
N SER A 14 15.33 27.98 -9.63
CA SER A 14 14.52 28.76 -10.58
C SER A 14 13.03 28.43 -10.55
N VAL A 15 12.66 27.27 -9.96
CA VAL A 15 11.25 26.85 -9.90
C VAL A 15 10.46 27.76 -8.97
N THR A 16 9.39 28.32 -9.50
CA THR A 16 8.50 29.23 -8.79
C THR A 16 7.22 28.53 -8.33
N LEU A 17 6.47 29.20 -7.44
CA LEU A 17 5.14 28.74 -7.05
C LEU A 17 4.18 28.64 -8.25
N THR A 18 4.32 29.55 -9.23
CA THR A 18 3.52 29.57 -10.47
C THR A 18 3.79 28.31 -11.31
N ASP A 19 5.04 27.88 -11.42
CA ASP A 19 5.38 26.66 -12.17
C ASP A 19 4.74 25.42 -11.52
N VAL A 20 4.70 25.37 -10.19
CA VAL A 20 4.04 24.27 -9.48
C VAL A 20 2.53 24.32 -9.67
N TYR A 21 1.89 25.48 -9.67
CA TYR A 21 0.46 25.58 -10.00
C TYR A 21 0.16 25.19 -11.44
N ALA A 22 1.02 25.54 -12.40
CA ALA A 22 0.89 25.08 -13.79
C ALA A 22 0.99 23.55 -13.89
N TYR A 23 1.96 22.95 -13.17
CA TYR A 23 2.09 21.49 -13.06
C TYR A 23 0.85 20.85 -12.42
N MET A 24 0.30 21.44 -11.37
CA MET A 24 -0.91 20.93 -10.73
C MET A 24 -2.15 21.03 -11.65
N SER A 25 -2.21 22.06 -12.48
CA SER A 25 -3.23 22.21 -13.52
C SER A 25 -3.12 21.09 -14.57
N TYR A 26 -1.93 20.85 -15.08
CA TYR A 26 -1.64 19.72 -15.97
C TYR A 26 -2.07 18.38 -15.35
N LEU A 27 -1.69 18.12 -14.10
CA LEU A 27 -2.06 16.90 -13.40
C LEU A 27 -3.58 16.72 -13.23
N SER A 28 -4.33 17.82 -13.23
CA SER A 28 -5.80 17.78 -13.02
C SER A 28 -6.59 17.57 -14.29
N ARG A 29 -6.02 17.87 -15.47
CA ARG A 29 -6.75 17.88 -16.75
C ARG A 29 -6.09 17.04 -17.84
N ASP A 30 -4.79 17.15 -17.99
CA ASP A 30 -4.11 16.73 -19.22
C ASP A 30 -3.33 15.39 -19.05
N ARG A 31 -2.99 15.03 -17.82
CA ARG A 31 -2.29 13.79 -17.57
C ARG A 31 -3.25 12.60 -17.62
N ALA A 32 -2.93 11.56 -18.41
CA ALA A 32 -3.65 10.30 -18.37
C ALA A 32 -3.64 9.72 -16.95
N ALA A 33 -4.82 9.34 -16.43
CA ALA A 33 -4.95 8.78 -15.08
C ALA A 33 -4.26 7.41 -14.99
N HIS A 34 -4.40 6.61 -16.05
CA HIS A 34 -3.85 5.26 -16.18
C HIS A 34 -3.12 5.09 -17.52
N PRO A 35 -1.83 5.52 -17.62
CA PRO A 35 -1.10 5.54 -18.90
C PRO A 35 -0.99 4.17 -19.61
N ASN A 36 -1.08 3.10 -18.83
CA ASN A 36 -0.94 1.71 -19.34
C ASN A 36 -2.30 0.97 -19.42
N SER A 37 -3.42 1.67 -19.25
CA SER A 37 -4.77 1.10 -19.36
C SER A 37 -5.41 1.54 -20.68
N PRO A 38 -6.28 0.72 -21.28
CA PRO A 38 -7.13 1.15 -22.39
C PRO A 38 -8.15 2.22 -21.98
N ASP A 39 -8.36 2.43 -20.69
CA ASP A 39 -9.20 3.52 -20.16
C ASP A 39 -8.47 4.86 -20.35
N THR A 40 -9.05 5.71 -21.18
CA THR A 40 -8.53 7.05 -21.56
C THR A 40 -8.98 8.17 -20.62
N SER A 41 -9.26 7.86 -19.35
CA SER A 41 -9.59 8.91 -18.38
C SER A 41 -8.40 9.84 -18.13
N TYR A 42 -8.67 11.13 -18.07
CA TYR A 42 -7.67 12.18 -17.84
C TYR A 42 -7.87 12.84 -16.49
N GLY A 43 -6.77 13.32 -15.94
CA GLY A 43 -6.76 14.01 -14.65
C GLY A 43 -6.58 13.06 -13.46
N LEU A 44 -5.65 13.40 -12.58
CA LEU A 44 -5.44 12.68 -11.33
C LEU A 44 -6.51 13.08 -10.30
N SER A 45 -6.86 12.13 -9.42
CA SER A 45 -7.73 12.39 -8.27
C SER A 45 -7.18 13.49 -7.35
N ALA A 46 -8.06 14.15 -6.60
CA ALA A 46 -7.65 15.16 -5.62
C ALA A 46 -6.66 14.59 -4.59
N SER A 47 -6.83 13.34 -4.14
CA SER A 47 -5.91 12.67 -3.22
C SER A 47 -4.53 12.43 -3.82
N SER A 48 -4.45 12.01 -5.08
CA SER A 48 -3.18 11.83 -5.80
C SER A 48 -2.46 13.17 -5.99
N ARG A 49 -3.18 14.23 -6.32
CA ARG A 49 -2.62 15.59 -6.43
C ARG A 49 -2.14 16.13 -5.08
N ALA A 50 -2.92 15.92 -4.00
CA ALA A 50 -2.51 16.32 -2.65
C ALA A 50 -1.23 15.62 -2.20
N ARG A 51 -1.06 14.32 -2.55
CA ARG A 51 0.20 13.59 -2.29
C ARG A 51 1.39 14.25 -2.99
N LYS A 52 1.23 14.65 -4.26
CA LYS A 52 2.30 15.32 -5.01
C LYS A 52 2.64 16.68 -4.41
N VAL A 53 1.63 17.47 -4.00
CA VAL A 53 1.85 18.73 -3.28
C VAL A 53 2.65 18.47 -1.99
N ALA A 54 2.27 17.47 -1.21
CA ALA A 54 2.97 17.13 0.03
C ALA A 54 4.44 16.76 -0.22
N THR A 55 4.71 16.00 -1.31
CA THR A 55 6.07 15.64 -1.71
C THR A 55 6.90 16.88 -2.09
N ILE A 56 6.34 17.78 -2.92
CA ILE A 56 7.02 19.02 -3.33
C ILE A 56 7.31 19.89 -2.12
N ARG A 57 6.34 20.11 -1.24
CA ARG A 57 6.53 20.90 0.01
C ARG A 57 7.62 20.31 0.90
N SER A 58 7.61 18.97 1.08
CA SER A 58 8.60 18.27 1.89
C SER A 58 10.00 18.38 1.30
N PHE A 59 10.13 18.27 -0.02
CA PHE A 59 11.39 18.41 -0.73
C PHE A 59 12.00 19.81 -0.54
N TYR A 60 11.24 20.87 -0.83
CA TYR A 60 11.74 22.24 -0.65
C TYR A 60 12.01 22.60 0.81
N LYS A 61 11.18 22.10 1.73
CA LYS A 61 11.44 22.22 3.17
C LYS A 61 12.76 21.55 3.58
N TYR A 62 13.08 20.39 3.02
CA TYR A 62 14.35 19.69 3.24
C TYR A 62 15.52 20.53 2.71
N LEU A 63 15.43 21.01 1.47
CA LEU A 63 16.49 21.84 0.85
C LEU A 63 16.78 23.12 1.64
N THR A 64 15.75 23.75 2.19
CA THR A 64 15.89 24.98 2.98
C THR A 64 16.37 24.70 4.41
N ASN A 65 15.71 23.76 5.11
CA ASN A 65 15.90 23.62 6.56
C ASN A 65 17.02 22.65 6.94
N LYS A 66 17.24 21.61 6.13
CA LYS A 66 18.23 20.54 6.42
C LYS A 66 19.47 20.66 5.57
N ALA A 67 19.33 20.63 4.25
CA ALA A 67 20.45 20.69 3.33
C ALA A 67 21.09 22.08 3.22
N LYS A 68 20.37 23.15 3.61
CA LYS A 68 20.81 24.55 3.54
C LYS A 68 21.25 24.99 2.14
N LEU A 69 20.68 24.36 1.10
CA LEU A 69 20.96 24.67 -0.30
C LEU A 69 20.10 25.83 -0.83
N LEU A 70 19.00 26.15 -0.15
CA LEU A 70 18.14 27.29 -0.41
C LEU A 70 18.09 28.20 0.82
N THR A 71 18.06 29.53 0.61
CA THR A 71 17.87 30.52 1.66
C THR A 71 16.42 30.62 2.11
N GLU A 72 15.50 30.51 1.16
CA GLU A 72 14.05 30.62 1.38
C GLU A 72 13.33 29.43 0.74
N ASN A 73 12.16 29.08 1.28
CA ASN A 73 11.33 28.01 0.75
C ASN A 73 10.29 28.59 -0.22
N PRO A 74 10.45 28.44 -1.56
CA PRO A 74 9.53 29.02 -2.52
C PRO A 74 8.14 28.33 -2.50
N MET A 75 8.01 27.19 -1.80
CA MET A 75 6.76 26.41 -1.70
C MET A 75 6.08 26.55 -0.34
N GLN A 76 6.42 27.61 0.42
CA GLN A 76 5.85 27.83 1.76
C GLN A 76 4.33 28.00 1.67
N ASP A 77 3.86 28.76 0.68
CA ASP A 77 2.45 29.10 0.49
C ASP A 77 1.73 28.19 -0.55
N LEU A 78 2.36 27.05 -0.90
CA LEU A 78 1.74 26.09 -1.82
C LEU A 78 0.54 25.42 -1.17
N ASP A 79 -0.67 25.69 -1.68
CA ASP A 79 -1.90 25.11 -1.18
C ASP A 79 -2.10 23.66 -1.61
N SER A 80 -2.69 22.87 -0.72
CA SER A 80 -3.07 21.50 -1.01
C SER A 80 -4.53 21.42 -1.47
N PRO A 81 -4.85 20.59 -2.48
CA PRO A 81 -6.24 20.35 -2.86
C PRO A 81 -7.09 19.92 -1.67
N ARG A 82 -8.30 20.47 -1.56
CA ARG A 82 -9.26 20.03 -0.52
C ARG A 82 -9.70 18.60 -0.81
N LEU A 83 -9.53 17.73 0.17
CA LEU A 83 -9.97 16.34 0.10
C LEU A 83 -11.38 16.22 0.68
N LYS A 84 -12.28 15.58 -0.06
CA LYS A 84 -13.54 15.11 0.52
C LYS A 84 -13.22 13.97 1.50
N LYS A 85 -13.59 14.13 2.76
CA LYS A 85 -13.56 13.02 3.71
C LYS A 85 -14.69 12.06 3.33
N SER A 86 -14.34 10.87 2.85
CA SER A 86 -15.28 9.77 2.72
C SER A 86 -15.13 8.86 3.95
N LEU A 87 -16.23 8.32 4.43
CA LEU A 87 -16.18 7.24 5.40
C LEU A 87 -15.54 6.02 4.77
N PRO A 88 -14.68 5.29 5.48
CA PRO A 88 -14.17 4.03 5.02
C PRO A 88 -15.33 3.09 4.68
N ARG A 89 -15.24 2.36 3.57
CA ARG A 89 -16.11 1.22 3.31
C ARG A 89 -15.54 0.02 4.02
N TYR A 90 -16.36 -0.66 4.76
CA TYR A 90 -16.03 -1.91 5.45
C TYR A 90 -17.12 -2.94 5.13
N LEU A 91 -16.79 -4.20 5.22
CA LEU A 91 -17.77 -5.28 5.16
C LEU A 91 -18.49 -5.37 6.52
N ASP A 92 -19.80 -5.51 6.50
CA ASP A 92 -20.53 -5.90 7.71
C ASP A 92 -20.36 -7.40 7.99
N LEU A 93 -21.04 -7.91 9.00
CA LEU A 93 -20.89 -9.30 9.41
C LEU A 93 -21.43 -10.26 8.34
N GLU A 94 -22.62 -9.95 7.81
CA GLU A 94 -23.27 -10.74 6.77
C GLU A 94 -22.42 -10.78 5.50
N GLU A 95 -21.96 -9.64 5.00
CA GLU A 95 -21.07 -9.53 3.84
C GLU A 95 -19.74 -10.28 4.06
N SER A 96 -19.21 -10.28 5.30
CA SER A 96 -17.99 -11.00 5.64
C SER A 96 -18.17 -12.50 5.60
N VAL A 97 -19.33 -13.01 6.05
CA VAL A 97 -19.68 -14.43 5.99
C VAL A 97 -19.90 -14.85 4.53
N GLU A 98 -20.68 -14.09 3.76
CA GLU A 98 -20.91 -14.34 2.33
C GLU A 98 -19.58 -14.39 1.55
N LEU A 99 -18.65 -13.49 1.86
CA LEU A 99 -17.31 -13.50 1.25
C LEU A 99 -16.57 -14.80 1.55
N LEU A 100 -16.58 -15.28 2.79
CA LEU A 100 -15.94 -16.55 3.15
C LEU A 100 -16.61 -17.77 2.49
N GLU A 101 -17.94 -17.77 2.40
CA GLU A 101 -18.71 -18.85 1.78
C GLU A 101 -18.55 -18.87 0.24
N SER A 102 -18.22 -17.74 -0.38
CA SER A 102 -18.00 -17.64 -1.82
C SER A 102 -16.63 -18.18 -2.29
N VAL A 103 -15.76 -18.57 -1.35
CA VAL A 103 -14.42 -19.06 -1.70
C VAL A 103 -14.50 -20.45 -2.30
N ASP A 104 -14.08 -20.60 -3.54
CA ASP A 104 -14.08 -21.85 -4.28
C ASP A 104 -12.79 -22.07 -5.10
N GLY A 105 -12.72 -23.20 -5.80
CA GLY A 105 -11.63 -23.55 -6.73
C GLY A 105 -10.41 -24.20 -6.07
N ALA A 106 -9.36 -24.39 -6.87
CA ALA A 106 -8.19 -25.18 -6.51
C ALA A 106 -7.35 -24.62 -5.36
N ASN A 107 -7.54 -23.35 -5.00
CA ASN A 107 -6.83 -22.66 -3.92
C ASN A 107 -7.74 -22.33 -2.73
N SER A 108 -8.93 -22.88 -2.68
CA SER A 108 -9.97 -22.48 -1.73
C SER A 108 -9.52 -22.55 -0.28
N VAL A 109 -8.81 -23.58 0.14
CA VAL A 109 -8.31 -23.71 1.52
C VAL A 109 -7.33 -22.61 1.87
N ARG A 110 -6.41 -22.29 0.96
CA ARG A 110 -5.46 -21.18 1.13
C ARG A 110 -6.19 -19.83 1.21
N ASP A 111 -7.07 -19.59 0.24
CA ASP A 111 -7.73 -18.29 0.10
C ASP A 111 -8.73 -18.05 1.24
N TYR A 112 -9.42 -19.09 1.70
CA TYR A 112 -10.23 -19.07 2.92
C TYR A 112 -9.41 -18.72 4.16
N CYS A 113 -8.25 -19.32 4.33
CA CYS A 113 -7.33 -19.01 5.43
C CYS A 113 -6.87 -17.55 5.38
N ILE A 114 -6.48 -17.05 4.20
CA ILE A 114 -6.06 -15.66 4.00
C ILE A 114 -7.19 -14.70 4.41
N LEU A 115 -8.40 -14.91 3.91
CA LEU A 115 -9.54 -14.04 4.21
C LEU A 115 -9.91 -14.11 5.70
N THR A 116 -9.91 -15.30 6.30
CA THR A 116 -10.17 -15.49 7.72
C THR A 116 -9.18 -14.70 8.58
N LEU A 117 -7.89 -14.73 8.24
CA LEU A 117 -6.88 -13.93 8.93
C LEU A 117 -7.07 -12.42 8.72
N PHE A 118 -7.45 -11.97 7.53
CA PHE A 118 -7.73 -10.55 7.30
C PHE A 118 -8.90 -10.07 8.14
N LEU A 119 -10.00 -10.80 8.13
CA LEU A 119 -11.23 -10.41 8.84
C LEU A 119 -11.06 -10.42 10.37
N ASN A 120 -10.30 -11.38 10.92
CA ASN A 120 -10.16 -11.52 12.37
C ASN A 120 -8.92 -10.82 12.96
N CYS A 121 -7.83 -10.74 12.21
CA CYS A 121 -6.55 -10.25 12.73
C CYS A 121 -6.20 -8.84 12.27
N GLY A 122 -6.92 -8.28 11.30
CA GLY A 122 -6.68 -6.94 10.77
C GLY A 122 -5.26 -6.77 10.19
N LEU A 123 -4.75 -7.79 9.52
CA LEU A 123 -3.43 -7.78 8.89
C LEU A 123 -3.39 -6.83 7.70
N ARG A 124 -2.24 -6.20 7.46
CA ARG A 124 -1.97 -5.56 6.17
C ARG A 124 -1.54 -6.61 5.15
N ILE A 125 -1.81 -6.35 3.86
CA ILE A 125 -1.38 -7.27 2.77
C ILE A 125 0.11 -7.58 2.88
N SER A 126 0.95 -6.55 3.08
CA SER A 126 2.41 -6.74 3.22
C SER A 126 2.82 -7.55 4.45
N GLU A 127 2.05 -7.48 5.52
CA GLU A 127 2.29 -8.30 6.73
C GLU A 127 1.93 -9.76 6.45
N LEU A 128 0.80 -10.03 5.82
CA LEU A 128 0.36 -11.38 5.47
C LEU A 128 1.33 -12.05 4.49
N VAL A 129 1.73 -11.34 3.42
CA VAL A 129 2.69 -11.86 2.41
C VAL A 129 4.06 -12.15 3.03
N GLY A 130 4.45 -11.42 4.08
CA GLY A 130 5.73 -11.63 4.78
C GLY A 130 5.69 -12.70 5.86
N LEU A 131 4.56 -13.40 6.09
CA LEU A 131 4.49 -14.45 7.11
C LEU A 131 5.24 -15.71 6.69
N ASN A 132 5.95 -16.28 7.65
CA ASN A 132 6.56 -17.59 7.55
C ASN A 132 5.80 -18.64 8.38
N VAL A 133 5.98 -19.90 8.05
CA VAL A 133 5.40 -21.02 8.83
C VAL A 133 5.81 -20.94 10.30
N THR A 134 7.05 -20.53 10.58
CA THR A 134 7.58 -20.40 11.94
C THR A 134 6.97 -19.25 12.75
N ASP A 135 6.22 -18.35 12.10
CA ASP A 135 5.51 -17.25 12.77
C ASP A 135 4.20 -17.70 13.41
N VAL A 136 3.70 -18.88 13.04
CA VAL A 136 2.53 -19.53 13.66
C VAL A 136 3.00 -20.42 14.80
N ARG A 137 2.55 -20.15 16.03
CA ARG A 137 2.92 -20.91 17.23
C ARG A 137 1.70 -21.14 18.11
N GLY A 138 1.06 -22.30 17.94
CA GLY A 138 -0.17 -22.62 18.65
C GLY A 138 -1.28 -21.59 18.33
N ASP A 139 -1.74 -20.89 19.34
CA ASP A 139 -2.76 -19.82 19.25
C ASP A 139 -2.17 -18.43 19.00
N GLN A 140 -0.90 -18.34 18.64
CA GLN A 140 -0.21 -17.06 18.43
C GLN A 140 0.33 -16.92 17.02
N LEU A 141 0.18 -15.71 16.46
CA LEU A 141 0.74 -15.30 15.18
C LEU A 141 1.67 -14.11 15.40
N ARG A 142 2.95 -14.27 15.11
CA ARG A 142 3.95 -13.23 15.12
C ARG A 142 3.88 -12.44 13.81
N VAL A 143 3.76 -11.13 13.87
CA VAL A 143 3.62 -10.27 12.70
C VAL A 143 4.67 -9.16 12.74
N LEU A 144 5.38 -8.99 11.64
CA LEU A 144 6.36 -7.92 11.45
C LEU A 144 5.68 -6.72 10.76
N GLY A 145 5.49 -5.63 11.51
CA GLY A 145 4.83 -4.43 11.04
C GLY A 145 5.77 -3.37 10.47
N LYS A 146 5.21 -2.20 10.15
CA LYS A 146 5.96 -1.05 9.64
C LYS A 146 7.09 -0.64 10.60
N GLY A 147 8.29 -0.45 10.04
CA GLY A 147 9.48 -0.05 10.81
C GLY A 147 10.10 -1.19 11.61
N ASN A 148 9.94 -2.41 11.14
CA ASN A 148 10.49 -3.63 11.76
C ASN A 148 9.99 -3.87 13.21
N LYS A 149 8.77 -3.41 13.51
CA LYS A 149 8.15 -3.62 14.82
C LYS A 149 7.38 -4.93 14.81
N GLU A 150 7.76 -5.83 15.70
CA GLU A 150 7.05 -7.09 15.89
C GLU A 150 5.85 -6.91 16.82
N ARG A 151 4.77 -7.63 16.54
CA ARG A 151 3.66 -7.83 17.44
C ARG A 151 3.17 -9.27 17.38
N VAL A 152 2.60 -9.74 18.47
CA VAL A 152 1.94 -11.04 18.56
C VAL A 152 0.44 -10.81 18.56
N LEU A 153 -0.27 -11.57 17.75
CA LEU A 153 -1.72 -11.62 17.71
C LEU A 153 -2.18 -12.97 18.25
N PHE A 154 -3.24 -12.97 19.05
CA PHE A 154 -3.90 -14.20 19.48
C PHE A 154 -4.95 -14.60 18.47
N LEU A 155 -4.90 -15.85 18.05
CA LEU A 155 -5.78 -16.45 17.05
C LEU A 155 -7.00 -17.06 17.73
N ASN A 156 -8.20 -16.68 17.26
CA ASN A 156 -9.41 -17.36 17.66
C ASN A 156 -9.49 -18.76 17.00
N GLU A 157 -10.48 -19.56 17.41
CA GLU A 157 -10.66 -20.94 16.93
C GLU A 157 -10.79 -21.00 15.38
N ALA A 158 -11.52 -20.06 14.78
CA ALA A 158 -11.69 -19.99 13.33
C ALA A 158 -10.36 -19.79 12.59
N CYS A 159 -9.51 -18.89 13.08
CA CYS A 159 -8.18 -18.66 12.52
C CYS A 159 -7.25 -19.88 12.71
N GLN A 160 -7.30 -20.52 13.88
CA GLN A 160 -6.50 -21.71 14.16
C GLN A 160 -6.90 -22.87 13.23
N GLN A 161 -8.20 -23.11 13.08
CA GLN A 161 -8.70 -24.15 12.18
C GLN A 161 -8.30 -23.88 10.73
N ALA A 162 -8.55 -22.66 10.24
CA ALA A 162 -8.21 -22.29 8.86
C ALA A 162 -6.68 -22.42 8.58
N LEU A 163 -5.84 -22.07 9.55
CA LEU A 163 -4.39 -22.26 9.44
C LEU A 163 -4.00 -23.73 9.45
N GLN A 164 -4.62 -24.55 10.27
CA GLN A 164 -4.34 -26.00 10.33
C GLN A 164 -4.70 -26.68 9.02
N ASP A 165 -5.86 -26.35 8.45
CA ASP A 165 -6.33 -26.89 7.17
C ASP A 165 -5.36 -26.49 6.05
N TRP A 166 -4.99 -25.20 5.99
CA TRP A 166 -4.03 -24.72 5.01
C TRP A 166 -2.65 -25.36 5.17
N LEU A 167 -2.10 -25.45 6.37
CA LEU A 167 -0.79 -26.07 6.60
C LEU A 167 -0.77 -27.54 6.23
N THR A 168 -1.90 -28.24 6.42
CA THR A 168 -2.06 -29.65 6.00
C THR A 168 -1.98 -29.76 4.48
N GLU A 169 -2.73 -28.94 3.73
CA GLU A 169 -2.68 -28.92 2.27
C GLU A 169 -1.31 -28.46 1.76
N ARG A 170 -0.77 -27.36 2.33
CA ARG A 170 0.54 -26.83 1.97
C ARG A 170 1.65 -27.87 2.05
N ASN A 171 1.63 -28.74 3.06
CA ASN A 171 2.64 -29.78 3.24
C ASN A 171 2.59 -30.91 2.20
N MET A 172 1.48 -31.01 1.44
CA MET A 172 1.34 -31.94 0.32
C MET A 172 1.87 -31.36 -1.01
N LEU A 173 2.16 -30.07 -1.05
CA LEU A 173 2.63 -29.39 -2.25
C LEU A 173 4.14 -29.54 -2.43
N ALA A 174 4.60 -29.61 -3.69
CA ALA A 174 6.03 -29.56 -4.03
C ALA A 174 6.50 -28.11 -3.96
N LEU A 175 7.05 -27.70 -2.81
CA LEU A 175 7.38 -26.32 -2.51
C LEU A 175 8.80 -25.96 -2.92
N ILE A 176 8.95 -24.82 -3.61
CA ILE A 176 10.24 -24.13 -3.82
C ILE A 176 10.60 -23.35 -2.54
N ASP A 177 9.68 -22.53 -2.05
CA ASP A 177 9.84 -21.83 -0.78
C ASP A 177 9.20 -22.62 0.37
N LYS A 178 10.03 -23.14 1.27
CA LYS A 178 9.58 -23.91 2.44
C LYS A 178 9.28 -23.04 3.65
N GLU A 179 9.72 -21.78 3.64
CA GLU A 179 9.57 -20.88 4.78
C GLU A 179 8.30 -20.05 4.70
N ALA A 180 7.96 -19.52 3.54
CA ALA A 180 6.77 -18.68 3.37
C ALA A 180 5.50 -19.42 3.76
N LEU A 181 4.65 -18.77 4.58
CA LEU A 181 3.36 -19.36 5.00
C LEU A 181 2.41 -19.49 3.80
N PHE A 182 2.29 -18.44 3.00
CA PHE A 182 1.42 -18.43 1.81
C PHE A 182 2.25 -18.45 0.54
N ILE A 183 1.88 -19.32 -0.36
CA ILE A 183 2.55 -19.56 -1.65
C ILE A 183 1.55 -19.54 -2.79
N THR A 184 2.04 -19.30 -3.99
CA THR A 184 1.25 -19.44 -5.23
C THR A 184 1.59 -20.76 -5.92
N HIS A 185 0.64 -21.33 -6.69
CA HIS A 185 0.88 -22.55 -7.44
C HIS A 185 1.86 -22.41 -8.62
N GLN A 186 2.36 -21.22 -8.89
CA GLN A 186 3.31 -20.96 -9.98
C GLN A 186 4.77 -20.97 -9.55
N ASN A 187 5.03 -21.35 -8.28
CA ASN A 187 6.40 -21.45 -7.74
C ASN A 187 6.58 -22.75 -6.98
#